data_35b1d4e306feb458ed395946f178667a
#
_entry.id   35b1d4e306feb458ed395946f178667a
#
_cell.length_a   1.000
_cell.length_b   1.000
_cell.length_c   1.000
_cell.angle_alpha   90.00
_cell.angle_beta   90.00
_cell.angle_gamma   90.00
#
_symmetry.space_group_name_H-M   'P 1'
#
loop_
_entity.id
_entity.type
_entity.pdbx_description
1 polymer ?
#
loop_
_entity_poly.entity_id
_entity_poly.type
_entity_poly.pdbx_seq_one_letter_code
_entity_poly.pdbx_strand_id
1 'polypeptide(L)'
;GKTRNYAKPCLYEACLSPKGPSFVCLDPKGELLRDSGRLLEESGYEIRVLDLLHMEKSHCYNPFVYLTNDNEVQMLVTNLFKATTPKGAQSQDPFWDSTASILLSALVYYLYHEAPPEEQNFPMVMEMLRAGEVREDDDSYLSPLDVLFERLEMRNPEHIAVKYYKQYRSGSAKTLKSIQITLASHMEKFNLDSLIALTATDELYLQDMGEKRMALFALIPDSDTSFNFLVSILYQQLFQQLFDSADHKHGGSLPVPVHFLMDEFANISLPNDFEIKLSTMRSRNVFVSIILQNIAQLKALFEKQWESVLGNCDELLYLGG
;
A
#
# COMPACT_ATOMS: atom_id res chain seq x y z
N GLY A 1 -1.38 -24.09 16.73
CA GLY A 1 -0.65 -23.03 16.03
C GLY A 1 -1.06 -21.66 16.50
N LYS A 2 -0.29 -20.64 16.19
CA LYS A 2 -0.46 -19.24 16.63
C LYS A 2 -1.82 -18.65 16.21
N THR A 3 -2.20 -18.87 14.96
CA THR A 3 -3.49 -18.43 14.41
C THR A 3 -4.66 -18.95 15.24
N ARG A 4 -4.66 -20.27 15.56
CA ARG A 4 -5.75 -20.92 16.32
C ARG A 4 -5.78 -20.51 17.78
N ASN A 5 -4.63 -20.33 18.43
CA ASN A 5 -4.55 -20.11 19.89
C ASN A 5 -4.48 -18.64 20.27
N TYR A 6 -4.30 -17.72 19.29
CA TYR A 6 -4.22 -16.29 19.55
C TYR A 6 -5.13 -15.48 18.59
N ALA A 7 -4.89 -15.50 17.28
CA ALA A 7 -5.62 -14.62 16.36
C ALA A 7 -7.14 -14.89 16.34
N LYS A 8 -7.57 -16.17 16.26
CA LYS A 8 -9.00 -16.52 16.29
C LYS A 8 -9.67 -16.17 17.63
N PRO A 9 -9.09 -16.49 18.79
CA PRO A 9 -9.63 -16.03 20.08
C PRO A 9 -9.81 -14.51 20.16
N CYS A 10 -8.86 -13.70 19.68
CA CYS A 10 -9.03 -12.24 19.65
C CYS A 10 -10.28 -11.81 18.86
N LEU A 11 -10.54 -12.43 17.70
CA LEU A 11 -11.71 -12.13 16.88
C LEU A 11 -13.02 -12.60 17.54
N TYR A 12 -13.03 -13.79 18.15
CA TYR A 12 -14.21 -14.33 18.84
C TYR A 12 -14.56 -13.53 20.09
N GLU A 13 -13.55 -13.13 20.87
CA GLU A 13 -13.76 -12.32 22.08
C GLU A 13 -14.35 -10.95 21.73
N ALA A 14 -13.91 -10.35 20.62
CA ALA A 14 -14.46 -9.08 20.15
C ALA A 14 -15.94 -9.16 19.77
N CYS A 15 -16.41 -10.33 19.31
CA CYS A 15 -17.84 -10.56 19.03
C CYS A 15 -18.71 -10.53 20.30
N LEU A 16 -18.13 -10.81 21.45
CA LEU A 16 -18.83 -10.82 22.74
C LEU A 16 -19.00 -9.41 23.34
N SER A 17 -18.28 -8.42 22.80
CA SER A 17 -18.28 -7.05 23.29
C SER A 17 -18.89 -6.07 22.27
N PRO A 18 -19.92 -5.29 22.65
CA PRO A 18 -20.44 -4.23 21.77
C PRO A 18 -19.44 -3.07 21.54
N LYS A 19 -18.36 -3.03 22.30
CA LYS A 19 -17.26 -2.05 22.19
C LYS A 19 -15.96 -2.69 21.71
N GLY A 20 -16.02 -3.83 21.01
CA GLY A 20 -14.83 -4.49 20.45
C GLY A 20 -14.11 -3.60 19.42
N PRO A 21 -12.80 -3.79 19.24
CA PRO A 21 -12.01 -3.03 18.29
C PRO A 21 -12.38 -3.35 16.85
N SER A 22 -12.11 -2.44 15.93
CA SER A 22 -11.98 -2.77 14.51
C SER A 22 -10.74 -3.61 14.28
N PHE A 23 -10.73 -4.43 13.23
CA PHE A 23 -9.60 -5.30 12.90
C PHE A 23 -9.04 -5.05 11.52
N VAL A 24 -7.71 -5.15 11.41
CA VAL A 24 -6.99 -5.31 10.15
C VAL A 24 -6.22 -6.62 10.24
N CYS A 25 -6.67 -7.62 9.50
CA CYS A 25 -6.13 -8.97 9.55
C CYS A 25 -5.30 -9.27 8.31
N LEU A 26 -4.00 -9.57 8.47
CA LEU A 26 -3.25 -10.26 7.45
C LEU A 26 -3.54 -11.75 7.59
N ASP A 27 -4.17 -12.33 6.57
CA ASP A 27 -4.77 -13.66 6.65
C ASP A 27 -4.24 -14.57 5.53
N PRO A 28 -3.10 -15.24 5.77
CA PRO A 28 -2.62 -16.26 4.84
C PRO A 28 -3.66 -17.36 4.65
N LYS A 29 -3.99 -17.68 3.40
CA LYS A 29 -4.97 -18.73 3.04
C LYS A 29 -6.44 -18.41 3.37
N GLY A 30 -6.79 -17.25 3.91
CA GLY A 30 -8.17 -16.89 4.24
C GLY A 30 -8.77 -17.70 5.40
N GLU A 31 -7.93 -18.24 6.31
CA GLU A 31 -8.40 -19.06 7.42
C GLU A 31 -9.15 -18.23 8.47
N LEU A 32 -8.67 -17.02 8.77
CA LEU A 32 -9.32 -16.13 9.73
C LEU A 32 -10.68 -15.66 9.22
N LEU A 33 -10.77 -15.22 7.97
CA LEU A 33 -12.03 -14.80 7.36
C LEU A 33 -13.04 -15.93 7.32
N ARG A 34 -12.64 -17.12 6.85
CA ARG A 34 -13.54 -18.29 6.75
C ARG A 34 -14.14 -18.70 8.09
N ASP A 35 -13.34 -18.67 9.16
CA ASP A 35 -13.76 -19.20 10.46
C ASP A 35 -14.43 -18.14 11.34
N SER A 36 -14.21 -16.83 11.10
CA SER A 36 -14.74 -15.76 11.95
C SER A 36 -15.59 -14.71 11.22
N GLY A 37 -15.50 -14.62 9.89
CA GLY A 37 -16.13 -13.54 9.13
C GLY A 37 -17.65 -13.44 9.37
N ARG A 38 -18.37 -14.55 9.28
CA ARG A 38 -19.82 -14.57 9.52
C ARG A 38 -20.18 -14.18 10.97
N LEU A 39 -19.42 -14.65 11.94
CA LEU A 39 -19.66 -14.33 13.35
C LEU A 39 -19.42 -12.82 13.61
N LEU A 40 -18.39 -12.24 13.01
CA LEU A 40 -18.13 -10.81 13.10
C LEU A 40 -19.27 -10.00 12.46
N GLU A 41 -19.75 -10.40 11.28
CA GLU A 41 -20.86 -9.74 10.59
C GLU A 41 -22.16 -9.80 11.44
N GLU A 42 -22.51 -10.97 11.97
CA GLU A 42 -23.64 -11.16 12.89
C GLU A 42 -23.49 -10.36 14.20
N SER A 43 -22.25 -10.03 14.57
CA SER A 43 -21.93 -9.18 15.74
C SER A 43 -21.87 -7.69 15.42
N GLY A 44 -22.22 -7.29 14.18
CA GLY A 44 -22.32 -5.89 13.75
C GLY A 44 -21.04 -5.28 13.20
N TYR A 45 -20.07 -6.10 12.78
CA TYR A 45 -18.91 -5.63 12.03
C TYR A 45 -19.24 -5.48 10.55
N GLU A 46 -18.74 -4.42 9.97
CA GLU A 46 -18.67 -4.28 8.51
C GLU A 46 -17.44 -5.01 8.00
N ILE A 47 -17.63 -6.00 7.12
CA ILE A 47 -16.54 -6.83 6.61
C ILE A 47 -16.05 -6.27 5.28
N ARG A 48 -14.73 -6.10 5.14
CA ARG A 48 -14.03 -5.77 3.91
C ARG A 48 -12.94 -6.80 3.65
N VAL A 49 -12.74 -7.14 2.39
CA VAL A 49 -11.78 -8.17 1.99
C VAL A 49 -10.97 -7.70 0.81
N LEU A 50 -9.66 -7.62 0.96
CA LEU A 50 -8.71 -7.56 -0.16
C LEU A 50 -8.23 -8.99 -0.39
N ASP A 51 -8.79 -9.67 -1.40
CA ASP A 51 -8.50 -11.06 -1.70
C ASP A 51 -7.51 -11.18 -2.85
N LEU A 52 -6.24 -11.44 -2.52
CA LEU A 52 -5.18 -11.69 -3.53
C LEU A 52 -5.06 -13.17 -3.90
N LEU A 53 -5.89 -14.05 -3.29
CA LEU A 53 -6.03 -15.46 -3.69
C LEU A 53 -7.00 -15.59 -4.87
N HIS A 54 -8.10 -14.82 -4.82
CA HIS A 54 -9.20 -14.83 -5.79
C HIS A 54 -9.64 -13.38 -6.05
N MET A 55 -8.86 -12.65 -6.86
CA MET A 55 -9.07 -11.21 -7.07
C MET A 55 -10.45 -10.87 -7.61
N GLU A 56 -11.08 -11.80 -8.33
CA GLU A 56 -12.45 -11.65 -8.86
C GLU A 56 -13.55 -11.63 -7.77
N LYS A 57 -13.20 -12.01 -6.53
CA LYS A 57 -14.09 -12.00 -5.35
C LYS A 57 -13.74 -10.91 -4.35
N SER A 58 -12.69 -10.16 -4.64
CA SER A 58 -12.18 -9.10 -3.77
C SER A 58 -13.06 -7.86 -3.85
N HIS A 59 -13.14 -7.10 -2.77
CA HIS A 59 -13.46 -5.68 -2.86
C HIS A 59 -12.32 -4.97 -3.59
N CYS A 60 -12.69 -3.98 -4.40
CA CYS A 60 -11.74 -3.16 -5.13
C CYS A 60 -10.98 -2.22 -4.18
N TYR A 61 -9.71 -1.99 -4.49
CA TYR A 61 -8.83 -1.10 -3.75
C TYR A 61 -8.09 -0.17 -4.68
N ASN A 62 -8.45 1.11 -4.67
CA ASN A 62 -7.78 2.14 -5.44
C ASN A 62 -6.97 3.07 -4.52
N PRO A 63 -5.63 2.96 -4.50
CA PRO A 63 -4.79 3.79 -3.65
C PRO A 63 -4.92 5.31 -3.88
N PHE A 64 -5.36 5.75 -5.06
CA PHE A 64 -5.51 7.19 -5.35
C PHE A 64 -6.62 7.85 -4.52
N VAL A 65 -7.65 7.10 -4.13
CA VAL A 65 -8.76 7.62 -3.32
C VAL A 65 -8.30 8.15 -1.95
N TYR A 66 -7.16 7.65 -1.47
CA TYR A 66 -6.60 7.97 -0.15
C TYR A 66 -5.49 9.02 -0.20
N LEU A 67 -5.22 9.61 -1.36
CA LEU A 67 -4.26 10.70 -1.51
C LEU A 67 -4.94 12.03 -1.13
N THR A 68 -4.40 12.76 -0.19
CA THR A 68 -4.93 14.04 0.29
C THR A 68 -3.99 15.21 0.06
N ASN A 69 -2.72 14.93 -0.23
CA ASN A 69 -1.69 15.95 -0.46
C ASN A 69 -0.50 15.38 -1.25
N ASP A 70 0.38 16.28 -1.70
CA ASP A 70 1.53 15.94 -2.52
C ASP A 70 2.55 15.00 -1.82
N ASN A 71 2.67 15.08 -0.50
CA ASN A 71 3.56 14.18 0.23
C ASN A 71 3.07 12.73 0.17
N GLU A 72 1.76 12.51 0.20
CA GLU A 72 1.18 11.17 0.08
C GLU A 72 1.36 10.58 -1.32
N VAL A 73 1.38 11.42 -2.35
CA VAL A 73 1.78 10.99 -3.71
C VAL A 73 3.21 10.46 -3.69
N GLN A 74 4.16 11.19 -3.08
CA GLN A 74 5.55 10.73 -2.96
C GLN A 74 5.67 9.44 -2.14
N MET A 75 4.89 9.31 -1.08
CA MET A 75 4.86 8.10 -0.26
C MET A 75 4.33 6.90 -1.05
N LEU A 76 3.27 7.08 -1.85
CA LEU A 76 2.72 6.03 -2.72
C LEU A 76 3.77 5.55 -3.73
N VAL A 77 4.43 6.48 -4.44
CA VAL A 77 5.49 6.17 -5.41
C VAL A 77 6.65 5.43 -4.73
N THR A 78 7.16 5.96 -3.62
CA THR A 78 8.28 5.36 -2.89
C THR A 78 7.96 3.95 -2.42
N ASN A 79 6.75 3.73 -1.88
CA ASN A 79 6.31 2.42 -1.43
C ASN A 79 6.14 1.42 -2.57
N LEU A 80 5.59 1.85 -3.69
CA LEU A 80 5.44 0.99 -4.86
C LEU A 80 6.82 0.48 -5.31
N PHE A 81 7.80 1.36 -5.46
CA PHE A 81 9.17 0.95 -5.84
C PHE A 81 9.78 0.02 -4.82
N LYS A 82 9.73 0.37 -3.52
CA LYS A 82 10.24 -0.48 -2.44
C LYS A 82 9.60 -1.87 -2.44
N ALA A 83 8.29 -1.94 -2.62
CA ALA A 83 7.54 -3.19 -2.53
C ALA A 83 7.62 -4.05 -3.80
N THR A 84 7.97 -3.46 -4.95
CA THR A 84 8.14 -4.17 -6.24
C THR A 84 9.60 -4.50 -6.56
N THR A 85 10.56 -3.96 -5.79
CA THR A 85 11.98 -4.35 -5.93
C THR A 85 12.19 -5.74 -5.34
N PRO A 86 12.77 -6.72 -6.11
CA PRO A 86 13.00 -8.06 -5.62
C PRO A 86 13.91 -8.08 -4.39
N LYS A 87 13.54 -8.85 -3.36
CA LYS A 87 14.37 -9.03 -2.16
C LYS A 87 15.74 -9.61 -2.54
N GLY A 88 16.83 -8.94 -2.17
CA GLY A 88 18.20 -9.35 -2.49
C GLY A 88 18.74 -8.86 -3.84
N ALA A 89 17.92 -8.28 -4.71
CA ALA A 89 18.39 -7.48 -5.81
C ALA A 89 18.76 -6.10 -5.24
N GLN A 90 20.02 -5.93 -4.85
CA GLN A 90 20.57 -4.59 -4.86
C GLN A 90 20.54 -4.16 -6.33
N SER A 91 19.77 -3.14 -6.65
CA SER A 91 19.87 -2.47 -7.93
C SER A 91 21.37 -2.22 -8.18
N GLN A 92 21.92 -2.81 -9.24
CA GLN A 92 23.35 -2.63 -9.56
C GLN A 92 23.64 -1.14 -9.81
N ASP A 93 22.61 -0.37 -10.15
CA ASP A 93 22.67 1.07 -10.31
C ASP A 93 21.35 1.72 -9.83
N PRO A 94 21.34 2.34 -8.62
CA PRO A 94 20.18 3.06 -8.09
C PRO A 94 19.65 4.18 -8.99
N PHE A 95 20.44 4.59 -9.98
CA PHE A 95 20.08 5.64 -10.95
C PHE A 95 18.77 5.29 -11.69
N TRP A 96 18.62 4.03 -12.14
CA TRP A 96 17.48 3.63 -12.96
C TRP A 96 16.17 3.64 -12.16
N ASP A 97 16.18 3.10 -10.94
CA ASP A 97 15.00 3.14 -10.07
C ASP A 97 14.65 4.57 -9.67
N SER A 98 15.64 5.38 -9.35
CA SER A 98 15.45 6.80 -9.02
C SER A 98 14.83 7.58 -10.18
N THR A 99 15.33 7.41 -11.40
CA THR A 99 14.79 8.10 -12.58
C THR A 99 13.43 7.55 -13.01
N ALA A 100 13.18 6.25 -12.88
CA ALA A 100 11.88 5.66 -13.12
C ALA A 100 10.83 6.17 -12.10
N SER A 101 11.22 6.38 -10.85
CA SER A 101 10.34 6.97 -9.84
C SER A 101 9.97 8.43 -10.15
N ILE A 102 10.86 9.19 -10.78
CA ILE A 102 10.59 10.55 -11.26
C ILE A 102 9.50 10.53 -12.34
N LEU A 103 9.60 9.63 -13.32
CA LEU A 103 8.57 9.48 -14.34
C LEU A 103 7.23 9.08 -13.70
N LEU A 104 7.20 8.07 -12.83
CA LEU A 104 5.97 7.67 -12.13
C LEU A 104 5.38 8.83 -11.32
N SER A 105 6.22 9.60 -10.63
CA SER A 105 5.76 10.79 -9.89
C SER A 105 5.08 11.80 -10.82
N ALA A 106 5.65 12.06 -12.00
CA ALA A 106 5.01 12.95 -12.96
C ALA A 106 3.62 12.48 -13.38
N LEU A 107 3.46 11.18 -13.67
CA LEU A 107 2.18 10.59 -14.07
C LEU A 107 1.15 10.63 -12.94
N VAL A 108 1.55 10.22 -11.72
CA VAL A 108 0.63 10.21 -10.57
C VAL A 108 0.22 11.63 -10.18
N TYR A 109 1.14 12.61 -10.15
CA TYR A 109 0.79 14.01 -9.90
C TYR A 109 -0.14 14.58 -10.96
N TYR A 110 0.07 14.22 -12.25
CA TYR A 110 -0.84 14.64 -13.30
C TYR A 110 -2.25 14.12 -13.02
N LEU A 111 -2.41 12.83 -12.76
CA LEU A 111 -3.72 12.25 -12.47
C LEU A 111 -4.34 12.83 -11.20
N TYR A 112 -3.56 12.99 -10.15
CA TYR A 112 -4.05 13.50 -8.87
C TYR A 112 -4.59 14.93 -8.96
N HIS A 113 -3.94 15.82 -9.73
CA HIS A 113 -4.32 17.23 -9.80
C HIS A 113 -5.23 17.58 -10.98
N GLU A 114 -5.13 16.87 -12.10
CA GLU A 114 -5.71 17.28 -13.36
C GLU A 114 -6.80 16.33 -13.90
N ALA A 115 -6.75 15.06 -13.51
CA ALA A 115 -7.71 14.08 -14.00
C ALA A 115 -9.01 14.05 -13.15
N PRO A 116 -10.15 13.71 -13.76
CA PRO A 116 -11.37 13.45 -13.00
C PRO A 116 -11.19 12.21 -12.10
N PRO A 117 -11.97 12.09 -10.99
CA PRO A 117 -11.79 11.02 -10.01
C PRO A 117 -11.82 9.59 -10.59
N GLU A 118 -12.62 9.35 -11.62
CA GLU A 118 -12.72 8.04 -12.29
C GLU A 118 -11.46 7.64 -13.07
N GLU A 119 -10.62 8.59 -13.41
CA GLU A 119 -9.32 8.37 -14.09
C GLU A 119 -8.14 8.36 -13.11
N GLN A 120 -8.35 8.68 -11.84
CA GLN A 120 -7.33 8.65 -10.81
C GLN A 120 -7.11 7.22 -10.30
N ASN A 121 -6.35 6.40 -11.06
CA ASN A 121 -6.08 5.00 -10.75
C ASN A 121 -4.83 4.48 -11.48
N PHE A 122 -4.34 3.31 -11.08
CA PHE A 122 -3.17 2.67 -11.74
C PHE A 122 -3.43 2.23 -13.19
N PRO A 123 -4.61 1.71 -13.59
CA PRO A 123 -4.91 1.48 -14.99
C PRO A 123 -4.63 2.70 -15.88
N MET A 124 -5.00 3.90 -15.43
CA MET A 124 -4.74 5.13 -16.18
C MET A 124 -3.25 5.49 -16.20
N VAL A 125 -2.50 5.24 -15.13
CA VAL A 125 -1.02 5.35 -15.15
C VAL A 125 -0.42 4.49 -16.26
N MET A 126 -0.90 3.25 -16.42
CA MET A 126 -0.45 2.34 -17.48
C MET A 126 -0.79 2.86 -18.88
N GLU A 127 -1.98 3.43 -19.07
CA GLU A 127 -2.37 4.05 -20.35
C GLU A 127 -1.45 5.25 -20.67
N MET A 128 -1.18 6.12 -19.70
CA MET A 128 -0.26 7.24 -19.87
C MET A 128 1.15 6.77 -20.21
N LEU A 129 1.65 5.71 -19.55
CA LEU A 129 2.96 5.14 -19.84
C LEU A 129 3.04 4.59 -21.27
N ARG A 130 2.00 3.91 -21.75
CA ARG A 130 1.91 3.44 -23.15
C ARG A 130 1.84 4.59 -24.13
N ALA A 131 1.14 5.67 -23.80
CA ALA A 131 1.04 6.87 -24.63
C ALA A 131 2.36 7.67 -24.72
N GLY A 132 3.32 7.35 -23.84
CA GLY A 132 4.63 8.03 -23.76
C GLY A 132 5.73 7.36 -24.58
N GLU A 133 5.44 6.71 -25.70
CA GLU A 133 6.43 6.04 -26.53
C GLU A 133 7.60 6.97 -26.89
N VAL A 134 8.84 6.50 -26.66
CA VAL A 134 10.07 7.19 -27.07
C VAL A 134 10.62 6.55 -28.34
N ARG A 135 10.94 7.35 -29.36
CA ARG A 135 11.59 6.93 -30.61
C ARG A 135 13.04 7.35 -30.59
N GLU A 136 13.95 6.39 -30.72
CA GLU A 136 15.39 6.65 -30.73
C GLU A 136 15.89 7.15 -32.10
N ASP A 137 15.13 6.94 -33.17
CA ASP A 137 15.40 7.28 -34.54
C ASP A 137 14.87 8.67 -35.00
N ASP A 138 14.07 9.31 -34.13
CA ASP A 138 13.45 10.61 -34.40
C ASP A 138 13.40 11.48 -33.14
N ASP A 139 14.41 12.29 -32.95
CA ASP A 139 14.51 13.23 -31.82
C ASP A 139 13.44 14.34 -31.84
N SER A 140 12.75 14.53 -32.98
CA SER A 140 11.64 15.49 -33.10
C SER A 140 10.26 14.90 -32.76
N TYR A 141 10.18 13.59 -32.55
CA TYR A 141 8.93 12.91 -32.22
C TYR A 141 8.40 13.34 -30.85
N LEU A 142 7.17 13.81 -30.85
CA LEU A 142 6.40 14.10 -29.63
C LEU A 142 5.33 13.04 -29.46
N SER A 143 5.41 12.29 -28.38
CA SER A 143 4.37 11.32 -28.01
C SER A 143 3.08 12.01 -27.56
N PRO A 144 1.92 11.32 -27.55
CA PRO A 144 0.69 11.87 -26.97
C PRO A 144 0.88 12.32 -25.51
N LEU A 145 1.74 11.65 -24.75
CA LEU A 145 2.08 12.04 -23.39
C LEU A 145 2.87 13.36 -23.35
N ASP A 146 3.84 13.56 -24.27
CA ASP A 146 4.56 14.82 -24.36
C ASP A 146 3.61 15.99 -24.62
N VAL A 147 2.68 15.81 -25.57
CA VAL A 147 1.67 16.83 -25.91
C VAL A 147 0.77 17.14 -24.69
N LEU A 148 0.43 16.14 -23.91
CA LEU A 148 -0.37 16.32 -22.71
C LEU A 148 0.33 17.21 -21.68
N PHE A 149 1.62 16.94 -21.41
CA PHE A 149 2.42 17.72 -20.47
C PHE A 149 2.78 19.13 -21.02
N GLU A 150 3.00 19.29 -22.32
CA GLU A 150 3.19 20.62 -22.93
C GLU A 150 1.96 21.51 -22.74
N ARG A 151 0.75 20.96 -22.92
CA ARG A 151 -0.51 21.70 -22.67
C ARG A 151 -0.64 22.12 -21.20
N LEU A 152 -0.26 21.25 -20.28
CA LEU A 152 -0.26 21.59 -18.85
C LEU A 152 0.80 22.68 -18.56
N GLU A 153 2.00 22.57 -19.12
CA GLU A 153 3.06 23.56 -18.96
C GLU A 153 2.65 24.95 -19.48
N MET A 154 2.00 25.01 -20.64
CA MET A 154 1.49 26.29 -21.19
C MET A 154 0.50 26.95 -20.25
N ARG A 155 -0.30 26.18 -19.52
CA ARG A 155 -1.31 26.66 -18.56
C ARG A 155 -0.71 26.96 -17.20
N ASN A 156 0.18 26.12 -16.70
CA ASN A 156 0.84 26.24 -15.41
C ASN A 156 2.29 25.70 -15.44
N PRO A 157 3.26 26.55 -15.79
CA PRO A 157 4.67 26.14 -15.87
C PRO A 157 5.27 25.65 -14.54
N GLU A 158 4.69 26.08 -13.40
CA GLU A 158 5.16 25.73 -12.06
C GLU A 158 4.45 24.49 -11.49
N HIS A 159 3.59 23.86 -12.28
CA HIS A 159 2.88 22.66 -11.85
C HIS A 159 3.84 21.53 -11.47
N ILE A 160 3.60 20.87 -10.32
CA ILE A 160 4.50 19.84 -9.80
C ILE A 160 4.70 18.69 -10.81
N ALA A 161 3.65 18.23 -11.48
CA ALA A 161 3.75 17.18 -12.49
C ALA A 161 4.66 17.61 -13.68
N VAL A 162 4.58 18.88 -14.09
CA VAL A 162 5.43 19.43 -15.16
C VAL A 162 6.89 19.44 -14.74
N LYS A 163 7.20 19.83 -13.50
CA LYS A 163 8.57 19.82 -12.97
C LYS A 163 9.20 18.42 -13.02
N TYR A 164 8.47 17.41 -12.56
CA TYR A 164 8.90 16.01 -12.61
C TYR A 164 9.04 15.50 -14.06
N TYR A 165 8.10 15.84 -14.93
CA TYR A 165 8.16 15.43 -16.33
C TYR A 165 9.34 16.05 -17.07
N LYS A 166 9.61 17.33 -16.87
CA LYS A 166 10.81 18.00 -17.42
C LYS A 166 12.09 17.36 -16.94
N GLN A 167 12.18 16.99 -15.66
CA GLN A 167 13.34 16.31 -15.11
C GLN A 167 13.55 14.95 -15.81
N TYR A 168 12.49 14.18 -16.03
CA TYR A 168 12.54 12.95 -16.81
C TYR A 168 13.02 13.24 -18.24
N ARG A 169 12.42 14.21 -18.95
CA ARG A 169 12.71 14.55 -20.36
C ARG A 169 14.10 15.14 -20.59
N SER A 170 14.86 15.45 -19.56
CA SER A 170 16.23 16.02 -19.70
C SER A 170 17.27 15.01 -20.23
N GLY A 171 16.95 13.73 -20.27
CA GLY A 171 17.83 12.68 -20.78
C GLY A 171 17.81 12.54 -22.31
N SER A 172 18.79 11.80 -22.86
CA SER A 172 18.77 11.40 -24.28
C SER A 172 17.65 10.37 -24.54
N ALA A 173 17.19 10.24 -25.79
CA ALA A 173 16.15 9.30 -26.18
C ALA A 173 16.44 7.87 -25.70
N LYS A 174 17.68 7.40 -25.84
CA LYS A 174 18.13 6.10 -25.34
C LYS A 174 17.96 5.97 -23.80
N THR A 175 18.32 7.03 -23.06
CA THR A 175 18.14 7.07 -21.59
C THR A 175 16.67 7.04 -21.22
N LEU A 176 15.84 7.85 -21.88
CA LEU A 176 14.40 7.88 -21.65
C LEU A 176 13.74 6.51 -21.89
N LYS A 177 14.16 5.82 -22.96
CA LYS A 177 13.68 4.46 -23.26
C LYS A 177 14.03 3.48 -22.13
N SER A 178 15.26 3.54 -21.63
CA SER A 178 15.69 2.70 -20.50
C SER A 178 14.92 3.00 -19.21
N ILE A 179 14.63 4.27 -18.92
CA ILE A 179 13.79 4.68 -17.79
C ILE A 179 12.37 4.12 -17.92
N GLN A 180 11.77 4.19 -19.12
CA GLN A 180 10.45 3.61 -19.37
C GLN A 180 10.42 2.09 -19.17
N ILE A 181 11.45 1.38 -19.64
CA ILE A 181 11.58 -0.07 -19.45
C ILE A 181 11.70 -0.41 -17.95
N THR A 182 12.47 0.36 -17.19
CA THR A 182 12.59 0.17 -15.74
C THR A 182 11.24 0.39 -15.05
N LEU A 183 10.54 1.48 -15.36
CA LEU A 183 9.20 1.73 -14.80
C LEU A 183 8.22 0.62 -15.19
N ALA A 184 8.21 0.21 -16.46
CA ALA A 184 7.35 -0.87 -16.94
C ALA A 184 7.62 -2.19 -16.20
N SER A 185 8.86 -2.47 -15.82
CA SER A 185 9.21 -3.64 -15.00
C SER A 185 8.59 -3.58 -13.60
N HIS A 186 8.64 -2.44 -12.91
CA HIS A 186 7.97 -2.26 -11.63
C HIS A 186 6.44 -2.33 -11.73
N MET A 187 5.89 -1.92 -12.86
CA MET A 187 4.45 -1.89 -13.14
C MET A 187 3.93 -3.14 -13.86
N GLU A 188 4.78 -4.16 -14.11
CA GLU A 188 4.47 -5.33 -14.93
C GLU A 188 3.14 -6.00 -14.53
N LYS A 189 2.91 -6.15 -13.23
CA LYS A 189 1.70 -6.82 -12.70
C LYS A 189 0.40 -6.11 -13.05
N PHE A 190 0.45 -4.78 -13.27
CA PHE A 190 -0.71 -4.00 -13.70
C PHE A 190 -1.12 -4.23 -15.18
N ASN A 191 -0.47 -5.15 -15.90
CA ASN A 191 -0.96 -5.65 -17.18
C ASN A 191 -1.99 -6.79 -17.03
N LEU A 192 -2.19 -7.32 -15.83
CA LEU A 192 -3.17 -8.39 -15.59
C LEU A 192 -4.56 -7.80 -15.43
N ASP A 193 -5.53 -8.31 -16.19
CA ASP A 193 -6.93 -7.85 -16.17
C ASP A 193 -7.54 -7.89 -14.76
N SER A 194 -7.18 -8.91 -13.97
CA SER A 194 -7.63 -9.02 -12.57
C SER A 194 -7.13 -7.88 -11.70
N LEU A 195 -5.87 -7.45 -11.89
CA LEU A 195 -5.30 -6.35 -11.12
C LEU A 195 -5.81 -4.99 -11.62
N ILE A 196 -6.02 -4.85 -12.93
CA ILE A 196 -6.69 -3.68 -13.52
C ILE A 196 -8.07 -3.49 -12.87
N ALA A 197 -8.90 -4.53 -12.86
CA ALA A 197 -10.23 -4.49 -12.26
C ALA A 197 -10.17 -4.18 -10.75
N LEU A 198 -9.24 -4.82 -10.02
CA LEU A 198 -9.08 -4.66 -8.58
C LEU A 198 -8.71 -3.23 -8.18
N THR A 199 -7.94 -2.51 -9.01
CA THR A 199 -7.38 -1.18 -8.68
C THR A 199 -8.05 0.00 -9.40
N ALA A 200 -9.09 -0.27 -10.20
CA ALA A 200 -9.79 0.79 -10.94
C ALA A 200 -10.71 1.64 -10.07
N THR A 201 -11.34 1.04 -9.05
CA THR A 201 -12.29 1.69 -8.13
C THR A 201 -11.97 1.32 -6.68
N ASP A 202 -12.66 1.92 -5.72
CA ASP A 202 -12.48 1.62 -4.30
C ASP A 202 -13.77 1.17 -3.62
N GLU A 203 -13.66 0.10 -2.82
CA GLU A 203 -14.74 -0.46 -2.01
C GLU A 203 -14.27 -0.77 -0.57
N LEU A 204 -13.02 -0.45 -0.24
CA LEU A 204 -12.49 -0.73 1.10
C LEU A 204 -12.90 0.32 2.13
N TYR A 205 -13.10 1.57 1.73
CA TYR A 205 -13.51 2.68 2.60
C TYR A 205 -12.61 2.80 3.84
N LEU A 206 -11.29 2.89 3.63
CA LEU A 206 -10.30 2.92 4.73
C LEU A 206 -10.52 4.06 5.74
N GLN A 207 -11.16 5.15 5.31
CA GLN A 207 -11.53 6.28 6.16
C GLN A 207 -12.55 5.93 7.25
N ASP A 208 -13.26 4.80 7.11
CA ASP A 208 -14.23 4.31 8.09
C ASP A 208 -13.56 3.49 9.22
N MET A 209 -12.32 3.04 9.00
CA MET A 209 -11.55 2.32 10.00
C MET A 209 -11.24 3.24 11.19
N GLY A 210 -11.58 2.79 12.39
CA GLY A 210 -11.45 3.60 13.61
C GLY A 210 -12.64 4.55 13.89
N GLU A 211 -13.56 4.73 12.92
CA GLU A 211 -14.81 5.48 13.10
C GLU A 211 -15.97 4.57 13.48
N LYS A 212 -16.01 3.38 12.92
CA LYS A 212 -17.02 2.34 13.19
C LYS A 212 -16.38 0.97 13.31
N ARG A 213 -17.16 -0.02 13.80
CA ARG A 213 -16.69 -1.41 13.92
C ARG A 213 -16.57 -2.02 12.53
N MET A 214 -15.36 -2.28 12.11
CA MET A 214 -15.02 -2.78 10.79
C MET A 214 -13.93 -3.86 10.91
N ALA A 215 -14.00 -4.89 10.08
CA ALA A 215 -12.96 -5.90 9.99
C ALA A 215 -12.49 -6.01 8.52
N LEU A 216 -11.26 -5.61 8.28
CA LEU A 216 -10.59 -5.70 6.98
C LEU A 216 -9.67 -6.92 6.98
N PHE A 217 -9.90 -7.82 6.04
CA PHE A 217 -9.06 -9.00 5.80
C PHE A 217 -8.25 -8.81 4.52
N ALA A 218 -6.93 -8.89 4.64
CA ALA A 218 -6.02 -8.98 3.50
C ALA A 218 -5.60 -10.44 3.32
N LEU A 219 -6.18 -11.12 2.33
CA LEU A 219 -5.88 -12.51 2.03
C LEU A 219 -4.69 -12.59 1.09
N ILE A 220 -3.63 -13.23 1.54
CA ILE A 220 -2.39 -13.38 0.77
C ILE A 220 -2.06 -14.85 0.54
N PRO A 221 -1.47 -15.23 -0.61
CA PRO A 221 -0.90 -16.55 -0.79
C PRO A 221 0.29 -16.77 0.15
N ASP A 222 0.43 -17.98 0.67
CA ASP A 222 1.57 -18.37 1.50
C ASP A 222 2.83 -18.70 0.69
N SER A 223 2.66 -19.07 -0.59
CA SER A 223 3.73 -19.52 -1.49
C SER A 223 4.07 -18.50 -2.60
N ASP A 224 3.23 -17.51 -2.84
CA ASP A 224 3.43 -16.48 -3.87
C ASP A 224 3.30 -15.09 -3.28
N THR A 225 4.40 -14.34 -3.30
CA THR A 225 4.46 -12.96 -2.77
C THR A 225 4.30 -11.90 -3.86
N SER A 226 3.99 -12.29 -5.10
CA SER A 226 4.00 -11.41 -6.28
C SER A 226 3.08 -10.18 -6.16
N PHE A 227 1.99 -10.30 -5.41
CA PHE A 227 0.99 -9.24 -5.23
C PHE A 227 1.03 -8.61 -3.82
N ASN A 228 1.95 -9.03 -2.95
CA ASN A 228 2.04 -8.50 -1.59
C ASN A 228 2.39 -7.01 -1.53
N PHE A 229 2.87 -6.43 -2.63
CA PHE A 229 3.09 -4.99 -2.74
C PHE A 229 1.80 -4.18 -2.53
N LEU A 230 0.63 -4.70 -2.96
CA LEU A 230 -0.66 -4.05 -2.70
C LEU A 230 -0.98 -3.97 -1.22
N VAL A 231 -0.71 -5.04 -0.46
CA VAL A 231 -0.90 -5.05 0.98
C VAL A 231 0.07 -4.08 1.65
N SER A 232 1.28 -3.97 1.14
CA SER A 232 2.28 -3.01 1.65
C SER A 232 1.81 -1.56 1.49
N ILE A 233 1.23 -1.22 0.32
CA ILE A 233 0.62 0.09 0.06
C ILE A 233 -0.60 0.28 0.97
N LEU A 234 -1.48 -0.73 1.08
CA LEU A 234 -2.65 -0.71 1.95
C LEU A 234 -2.29 -0.39 3.41
N TYR A 235 -1.31 -1.08 3.98
CA TYR A 235 -0.88 -0.83 5.36
C TYR A 235 -0.32 0.57 5.54
N GLN A 236 0.47 1.06 4.59
CA GLN A 236 0.96 2.43 4.65
C GLN A 236 -0.20 3.43 4.69
N GLN A 237 -1.16 3.29 3.79
CA GLN A 237 -2.31 4.20 3.71
C GLN A 237 -3.21 4.07 4.93
N LEU A 238 -3.41 2.85 5.45
CA LEU A 238 -4.15 2.65 6.70
C LEU A 238 -3.52 3.39 7.87
N PHE A 239 -2.22 3.22 8.10
CA PHE A 239 -1.55 3.94 9.19
C PHE A 239 -1.64 5.45 9.02
N GLN A 240 -1.50 5.96 7.77
CA GLN A 240 -1.65 7.38 7.48
C GLN A 240 -3.06 7.87 7.82
N GLN A 241 -4.10 7.20 7.28
CA GLN A 241 -5.50 7.56 7.52
C GLN A 241 -5.87 7.52 9.01
N LEU A 242 -5.42 6.48 9.75
CA LEU A 242 -5.71 6.34 11.17
C LEU A 242 -5.03 7.41 12.01
N PHE A 243 -3.76 7.74 11.71
CA PHE A 243 -3.02 8.76 12.43
C PHE A 243 -3.59 10.14 12.16
N ASP A 244 -3.89 10.46 10.90
CA ASP A 244 -4.52 11.73 10.53
C ASP A 244 -5.91 11.89 11.16
N SER A 245 -6.72 10.82 11.15
CA SER A 245 -8.03 10.85 11.80
C SER A 245 -7.91 11.06 13.31
N ALA A 246 -7.02 10.31 13.99
CA ALA A 246 -6.80 10.48 15.42
C ALA A 246 -6.33 11.90 15.76
N ASP A 247 -5.33 12.41 15.06
CA ASP A 247 -4.68 13.67 15.40
C ASP A 247 -5.53 14.90 15.02
N HIS A 248 -6.19 14.88 13.86
CA HIS A 248 -6.89 16.06 13.34
C HIS A 248 -8.40 16.07 13.57
N LYS A 249 -9.05 14.88 13.67
CA LYS A 249 -10.50 14.81 13.89
C LYS A 249 -10.88 14.53 15.33
N HIS A 250 -10.08 13.73 16.07
CA HIS A 250 -10.47 13.17 17.36
C HIS A 250 -9.58 13.58 18.53
N GLY A 251 -8.75 14.61 18.37
CA GLY A 251 -7.93 15.16 19.47
C GLY A 251 -6.87 14.20 20.00
N GLY A 252 -6.38 13.31 19.17
CA GLY A 252 -5.24 12.41 19.43
C GLY A 252 -5.60 10.94 19.64
N SER A 253 -6.89 10.55 19.64
CA SER A 253 -7.28 9.14 19.86
C SER A 253 -8.55 8.78 19.08
N LEU A 254 -8.51 7.67 18.35
CA LEU A 254 -9.65 7.17 17.59
C LEU A 254 -10.83 6.77 18.48
N PRO A 255 -12.08 7.02 18.05
CA PRO A 255 -13.28 6.65 18.81
C PRO A 255 -13.48 5.13 18.91
N VAL A 256 -13.08 4.37 17.88
CA VAL A 256 -13.08 2.91 17.89
C VAL A 256 -11.64 2.43 17.83
N PRO A 257 -11.20 1.58 18.81
CA PRO A 257 -9.87 1.00 18.76
C PRO A 257 -9.63 0.22 17.46
N VAL A 258 -8.41 0.22 16.94
CA VAL A 258 -8.05 -0.56 15.75
C VAL A 258 -6.95 -1.55 16.10
N HIS A 259 -7.20 -2.83 15.87
CA HIS A 259 -6.27 -3.91 16.15
C HIS A 259 -5.76 -4.56 14.87
N PHE A 260 -4.48 -4.41 14.60
CA PHE A 260 -3.80 -5.10 13.50
C PHE A 260 -3.36 -6.49 13.95
N LEU A 261 -3.94 -7.53 13.36
CA LEU A 261 -3.51 -8.92 13.51
C LEU A 261 -2.65 -9.29 12.31
N MET A 262 -1.34 -9.25 12.48
CA MET A 262 -0.37 -9.46 11.40
C MET A 262 0.18 -10.88 11.45
N ASP A 263 -0.59 -11.86 10.95
CA ASP A 263 -0.11 -13.24 10.82
C ASP A 263 0.84 -13.35 9.61
N GLU A 264 1.92 -14.10 9.77
CA GLU A 264 3.01 -14.18 8.78
C GLU A 264 3.58 -12.80 8.36
N PHE A 265 3.74 -11.94 9.32
CA PHE A 265 4.23 -10.56 9.20
C PHE A 265 5.46 -10.39 8.29
N ALA A 266 6.32 -11.41 8.20
CA ALA A 266 7.54 -11.37 7.39
C ALA A 266 7.28 -11.38 5.86
N ASN A 267 6.06 -11.65 5.42
CA ASN A 267 5.73 -11.81 4.01
C ASN A 267 5.36 -10.51 3.29
N ILE A 268 5.22 -9.41 4.01
CA ILE A 268 4.92 -8.10 3.44
C ILE A 268 6.07 -7.12 3.66
N SER A 269 6.18 -6.13 2.78
CA SER A 269 7.03 -4.96 3.02
C SER A 269 6.30 -3.97 3.89
N LEU A 270 6.90 -3.59 5.01
CA LEU A 270 6.30 -2.67 5.95
C LEU A 270 6.50 -1.22 5.53
N PRO A 271 5.64 -0.30 6.00
CA PRO A 271 5.86 1.12 5.87
C PRO A 271 7.25 1.53 6.36
N ASN A 272 7.80 2.58 5.77
CA ASN A 272 8.99 3.21 6.30
C ASN A 272 8.72 3.67 7.75
N ASP A 273 9.74 3.60 8.59
CA ASP A 273 9.67 4.03 9.99
C ASP A 273 8.57 3.30 10.80
N PHE A 274 8.32 2.02 10.51
CA PHE A 274 7.32 1.23 11.21
C PHE A 274 7.60 1.15 12.72
N GLU A 275 8.87 1.05 13.13
CA GLU A 275 9.29 1.06 14.53
C GLU A 275 8.94 2.39 15.24
N ILE A 276 9.01 3.52 14.53
CA ILE A 276 8.59 4.83 15.05
C ILE A 276 7.07 4.86 15.19
N LYS A 277 6.35 4.35 14.19
CA LYS A 277 4.89 4.25 14.23
C LYS A 277 4.42 3.40 15.42
N LEU A 278 5.07 2.25 15.67
CA LEU A 278 4.77 1.40 16.84
C LEU A 278 4.83 2.16 18.16
N SER A 279 5.84 3.00 18.35
CA SER A 279 6.02 3.76 19.61
C SER A 279 4.90 4.78 19.87
N THR A 280 4.17 5.19 18.82
CA THR A 280 3.14 6.24 18.88
C THR A 280 1.70 5.74 18.66
N MET A 281 1.52 4.47 18.30
CA MET A 281 0.21 3.88 17.99
C MET A 281 -0.72 3.85 19.19
N ARG A 282 -0.21 3.48 20.37
CA ARG A 282 -1.01 3.29 21.59
C ARG A 282 -1.80 4.54 21.97
N SER A 283 -1.20 5.72 21.90
CA SER A 283 -1.88 6.99 22.21
C SER A 283 -3.05 7.26 21.27
N ARG A 284 -2.98 6.76 20.03
CA ARG A 284 -4.00 6.91 18.99
C ARG A 284 -5.07 5.83 19.01
N ASN A 285 -5.04 4.94 20.01
CA ASN A 285 -5.97 3.81 20.13
C ASN A 285 -5.79 2.77 19.00
N VAL A 286 -4.53 2.59 18.56
CA VAL A 286 -4.14 1.58 17.56
C VAL A 286 -3.23 0.56 18.21
N PHE A 287 -3.49 -0.72 17.99
CA PHE A 287 -2.76 -1.85 18.55
C PHE A 287 -2.28 -2.78 17.45
N VAL A 288 -1.16 -3.44 17.68
CA VAL A 288 -0.56 -4.38 16.71
C VAL A 288 -0.19 -5.67 17.42
N SER A 289 -0.62 -6.81 16.86
CA SER A 289 -0.12 -8.13 17.20
C SER A 289 0.73 -8.67 16.07
N ILE A 290 2.04 -8.71 16.29
CA ILE A 290 3.02 -9.22 15.33
C ILE A 290 3.18 -10.73 15.58
N ILE A 291 2.78 -11.55 14.61
CA ILE A 291 2.84 -13.01 14.71
C ILE A 291 3.98 -13.51 13.82
N LEU A 292 4.98 -14.13 14.45
CA LEU A 292 6.20 -14.63 13.80
C LEU A 292 6.39 -16.12 14.06
N GLN A 293 7.06 -16.81 13.17
CA GLN A 293 7.46 -18.20 13.39
C GLN A 293 8.66 -18.29 14.32
N ASN A 294 9.60 -17.34 14.22
CA ASN A 294 10.78 -17.25 15.07
C ASN A 294 11.32 -15.82 15.07
N ILE A 295 12.17 -15.51 16.06
CA ILE A 295 12.78 -14.18 16.22
C ILE A 295 13.76 -13.83 15.08
N ALA A 296 14.28 -14.81 14.34
CA ALA A 296 15.17 -14.55 13.22
C ALA A 296 14.44 -13.80 12.07
N GLN A 297 13.13 -14.01 11.91
CA GLN A 297 12.31 -13.26 10.97
C GLN A 297 12.28 -11.76 11.32
N LEU A 298 12.15 -11.43 12.62
CA LEU A 298 12.17 -10.04 13.07
C LEU A 298 13.54 -9.39 12.79
N LYS A 299 14.62 -10.11 13.09
CA LYS A 299 16.00 -9.65 12.83
C LYS A 299 16.27 -9.45 11.34
N ALA A 300 15.76 -10.33 10.49
CA ALA A 300 15.90 -10.20 9.04
C ALA A 300 15.12 -9.00 8.47
N LEU A 301 13.96 -8.65 9.05
CA LEU A 301 13.14 -7.53 8.60
C LEU A 301 13.68 -6.17 9.04
N PHE A 302 14.20 -6.08 10.26
CA PHE A 302 14.55 -4.81 10.90
C PHE A 302 16.06 -4.65 11.18
N GLU A 303 16.89 -5.63 10.80
CA GLU A 303 18.34 -5.59 10.97
C GLU A 303 18.79 -4.99 12.31
N LYS A 304 19.09 -3.67 12.31
CA LYS A 304 19.54 -2.94 13.51
C LYS A 304 18.40 -2.46 14.43
N GLN A 305 17.15 -2.48 13.95
CA GLN A 305 16.01 -1.89 14.67
C GLN A 305 15.12 -2.95 15.34
N TRP A 306 15.42 -4.25 15.19
CA TRP A 306 14.60 -5.34 15.71
C TRP A 306 14.42 -5.27 17.25
N GLU A 307 15.44 -4.81 17.97
CA GLU A 307 15.36 -4.61 19.43
C GLU A 307 14.40 -3.48 19.80
N SER A 308 14.37 -2.42 19.00
CA SER A 308 13.41 -1.31 19.16
C SER A 308 11.98 -1.78 18.91
N VAL A 309 11.76 -2.57 17.88
CA VAL A 309 10.43 -3.18 17.61
C VAL A 309 9.99 -4.05 18.77
N LEU A 310 10.87 -4.92 19.27
CA LEU A 310 10.58 -5.79 20.41
C LEU A 310 10.33 -4.99 21.69
N GLY A 311 11.14 -3.94 21.94
CA GLY A 311 11.00 -3.06 23.11
C GLY A 311 9.72 -2.22 23.11
N ASN A 312 9.10 -1.99 21.96
CA ASN A 312 7.79 -1.31 21.83
C ASN A 312 6.60 -2.26 21.99
N CYS A 313 6.82 -3.57 22.12
CA CYS A 313 5.77 -4.54 22.42
C CYS A 313 5.60 -4.64 23.95
N ASP A 314 4.39 -4.40 24.44
CA ASP A 314 4.07 -4.51 25.88
C ASP A 314 4.16 -5.96 26.36
N GLU A 315 3.90 -6.92 25.47
CA GLU A 315 3.84 -8.36 25.78
C GLU A 315 4.59 -9.19 24.74
N LEU A 316 5.25 -10.23 25.20
CA LEU A 316 5.86 -11.27 24.36
C LEU A 316 5.26 -12.62 24.73
N LEU A 317 4.45 -13.18 23.82
CA LEU A 317 3.80 -14.47 24.01
C LEU A 317 4.54 -15.56 23.22
N TYR A 318 5.05 -16.56 23.92
CA TYR A 318 5.63 -17.76 23.34
C TYR A 318 4.66 -18.94 23.40
N LEU A 319 4.23 -19.41 22.23
CA LEU A 319 3.20 -20.45 22.11
C LEU A 319 3.79 -21.87 21.88
N GLY A 320 5.06 -22.05 22.12
CA GLY A 320 5.77 -23.29 21.87
C GLY A 320 6.13 -23.52 20.41
N GLY A 321 7.08 -24.41 20.16
CA GLY A 321 7.54 -24.86 18.85
C GLY A 321 7.30 -26.34 18.65
#